data_de92c4aba4946ca111402d0bf8d0412f
#
_entry.id   de92c4aba4946ca111402d0bf8d0412f
#
_cell.length_a   1.000
_cell.length_b   1.000
_cell.length_c   1.000
_cell.angle_alpha   90.00
_cell.angle_beta   90.00
_cell.angle_gamma   90.00
#
_symmetry.space_group_name_H-M   'P 1'
#
loop_
_entity.id
_entity.type
_entity.pdbx_description
1 polymer ?
#
loop_
_entity_poly.entity_id
_entity_poly.type
_entity_poly.pdbx_seq_one_letter_code
_entity_poly.pdbx_strand_id
1 'polypeptide(L)'
;MLKNKYGRIVKITSIVGHTGNLGQANYAASKAAIIGMSKSLAIEYAKKNITINCVSPGFIQSNMTDKIVESIKAVLTSRIPMSKLGTGEDVSNTVAFLSSDAASYITGQTLHVNGGMYMG
;
A
#
# COMPACT_ATOMS: atom_id res chain seq x y z
N MET A 1 -14.17 18.01 0.56
CA MET A 1 -14.43 16.93 1.54
C MET A 1 -15.01 17.45 2.84
N LEU A 2 -14.41 18.43 3.47
CA LEU A 2 -14.89 18.94 4.76
C LEU A 2 -16.31 19.52 4.67
N LYS A 3 -16.58 20.29 3.63
CA LYS A 3 -17.89 20.92 3.42
C LYS A 3 -19.01 19.91 3.29
N ASN A 4 -18.77 18.80 2.60
CA ASN A 4 -19.77 17.77 2.35
C ASN A 4 -19.81 16.70 3.43
N LYS A 5 -18.90 16.75 4.40
CA LYS A 5 -18.76 15.74 5.46
C LYS A 5 -18.63 14.33 4.89
N TYR A 6 -17.81 14.19 3.85
CA TYR A 6 -17.50 12.92 3.22
C TYR A 6 -16.16 13.02 2.52
N GLY A 7 -15.34 12.02 2.68
CA GLY A 7 -14.08 11.92 1.96
C GLY A 7 -13.43 10.56 2.11
N ARG A 8 -12.71 10.18 1.09
CA ARG A 8 -11.90 8.97 1.07
C ARG A 8 -10.54 9.34 0.50
N ILE A 9 -9.50 9.20 1.31
CA ILE A 9 -8.14 9.43 0.88
C ILE A 9 -7.40 8.11 1.00
N VAL A 10 -6.83 7.66 -0.12
CA VAL A 10 -6.04 6.44 -0.18
C VAL A 10 -4.66 6.80 -0.70
N LYS A 11 -3.65 6.53 0.09
CA LYS A 11 -2.26 6.83 -0.26
C LYS A 11 -1.52 5.54 -0.57
N ILE A 12 -0.68 5.59 -1.58
CA ILE A 12 0.13 4.44 -1.97
C ILE A 12 1.48 4.56 -1.28
N THR A 13 1.80 3.56 -0.48
CA THR A 13 3.10 3.43 0.18
C THR A 13 3.88 2.30 -0.47
N SER A 14 4.68 1.59 0.29
CA SER A 14 5.44 0.45 -0.21
C SER A 14 5.80 -0.46 0.96
N ILE A 15 5.94 -1.74 0.66
CA ILE A 15 6.48 -2.72 1.61
C ILE A 15 7.85 -2.24 2.16
N VAL A 16 8.63 -1.54 1.36
CA VAL A 16 9.96 -1.02 1.75
C VAL A 16 9.86 -0.04 2.91
N GLY A 17 8.76 0.69 3.04
CA GLY A 17 8.51 1.58 4.18
C GLY A 17 8.36 0.82 5.51
N HIS A 18 8.05 -0.47 5.46
CA HIS A 18 7.92 -1.33 6.65
C HIS A 18 9.19 -2.15 6.90
N THR A 19 9.76 -2.73 5.85
CA THR A 19 10.88 -3.65 5.96
C THR A 19 12.25 -2.99 5.79
N GLY A 20 12.31 -1.84 5.14
CA GLY A 20 13.55 -1.29 4.62
C GLY A 20 14.05 -2.10 3.43
N ASN A 21 15.04 -1.57 2.76
CA ASN A 21 15.73 -2.28 1.69
C ASN A 21 17.11 -1.67 1.48
N LEU A 22 18.06 -2.50 1.14
CA LEU A 22 19.44 -2.09 0.91
C LEU A 22 19.49 -1.01 -0.19
N GLY A 23 20.16 0.12 0.09
CA GLY A 23 20.31 1.20 -0.87
C GLY A 23 19.09 2.10 -1.04
N GLN A 24 18.04 1.91 -0.25
CA GLN A 24 16.78 2.67 -0.37
C GLN A 24 16.38 3.41 0.91
N ALA A 25 17.37 3.95 1.64
CA ALA A 25 17.08 4.64 2.90
C ALA A 25 16.12 5.83 2.71
N ASN A 26 16.34 6.66 1.69
CA ASN A 26 15.49 7.80 1.42
C ASN A 26 14.08 7.40 0.99
N TYR A 27 13.99 6.39 0.12
CA TYR A 27 12.71 5.87 -0.35
C TYR A 27 11.92 5.25 0.82
N ALA A 28 12.58 4.41 1.63
CA ALA A 28 11.97 3.79 2.81
C ALA A 28 11.48 4.85 3.80
N ALA A 29 12.28 5.87 4.06
CA ALA A 29 11.91 6.96 4.95
C ALA A 29 10.68 7.71 4.45
N SER A 30 10.62 8.03 3.15
CA SER A 30 9.49 8.75 2.57
C SER A 30 8.19 7.92 2.64
N LYS A 31 8.27 6.63 2.40
CA LYS A 31 7.10 5.75 2.45
C LYS A 31 6.63 5.50 3.88
N ALA A 32 7.54 5.36 4.83
CA ALA A 32 7.21 5.25 6.26
C ALA A 32 6.57 6.54 6.79
N ALA A 33 7.06 7.69 6.34
CA ALA A 33 6.51 9.00 6.73
C ALA A 33 5.05 9.15 6.31
N ILE A 34 4.67 8.67 5.12
CA ILE A 34 3.29 8.70 4.64
C ILE A 34 2.36 7.94 5.61
N ILE A 35 2.82 6.81 6.12
CA ILE A 35 2.03 5.99 7.05
C ILE A 35 1.80 6.73 8.36
N GLY A 36 2.84 7.30 8.95
CA GLY A 36 2.73 8.06 10.19
C GLY A 36 1.85 9.30 10.04
N MET A 37 2.04 10.06 8.96
CA MET A 37 1.23 11.22 8.65
C MET A 37 -0.25 10.84 8.47
N SER A 38 -0.51 9.74 7.77
CA SER A 38 -1.87 9.28 7.51
C SER A 38 -2.62 8.90 8.80
N LYS A 39 -1.92 8.30 9.76
CA LYS A 39 -2.52 7.98 11.06
C LYS A 39 -2.94 9.24 11.81
N SER A 40 -2.09 10.25 11.84
CA SER A 40 -2.40 11.53 12.50
C SER A 40 -3.59 12.23 11.85
N LEU A 41 -3.59 12.30 10.52
CA LEU A 41 -4.70 12.91 9.78
C LEU A 41 -5.99 12.10 9.93
N ALA A 42 -5.90 10.77 9.98
CA ALA A 42 -7.07 9.93 10.19
C ALA A 42 -7.77 10.25 11.51
N ILE A 43 -6.99 10.40 12.58
CA ILE A 43 -7.52 10.78 13.89
C ILE A 43 -8.16 12.18 13.83
N GLU A 44 -7.47 13.11 13.18
CA GLU A 44 -7.88 14.51 13.12
C GLU A 44 -9.21 14.69 12.37
N TYR A 45 -9.44 13.92 11.31
CA TYR A 45 -10.60 14.09 10.43
C TYR A 45 -11.67 13.00 10.57
N ALA A 46 -11.52 12.09 11.51
CA ALA A 46 -12.45 10.97 11.68
C ALA A 46 -13.90 11.44 11.89
N LYS A 47 -14.10 12.45 12.72
CA LYS A 47 -15.43 12.99 13.02
C LYS A 47 -16.09 13.70 11.82
N LYS A 48 -15.33 13.98 10.79
CA LYS A 48 -15.82 14.64 9.57
C LYS A 48 -16.21 13.63 8.49
N ASN A 49 -16.27 12.36 8.84
CA ASN A 49 -16.56 11.26 7.91
C ASN A 49 -15.55 11.21 6.74
N ILE A 50 -14.29 11.53 7.04
CA ILE A 50 -13.21 11.42 6.09
C ILE A 50 -12.30 10.28 6.56
N THR A 51 -12.15 9.26 5.73
CA THR A 51 -11.23 8.17 6.01
C THR A 51 -9.91 8.38 5.27
N ILE A 52 -8.82 8.05 5.92
CA ILE A 52 -7.47 8.18 5.36
C ILE A 52 -6.75 6.88 5.61
N ASN A 53 -6.47 6.15 4.55
CA ASN A 53 -5.84 4.83 4.60
C ASN A 53 -4.69 4.75 3.61
N CYS A 54 -3.85 3.76 3.81
CA CYS A 54 -2.71 3.48 2.93
C CYS A 54 -2.88 2.10 2.29
N VAL A 55 -2.38 1.97 1.08
CA VAL A 55 -2.17 0.67 0.42
C VAL A 55 -0.67 0.50 0.25
N SER A 56 -0.15 -0.61 0.73
CA SER A 56 1.28 -0.91 0.71
C SER A 56 1.54 -2.11 -0.19
N PRO A 57 1.85 -1.87 -1.48
CA PRO A 57 2.17 -2.96 -2.40
C PRO A 57 3.54 -3.57 -2.10
N GLY A 58 3.67 -4.85 -2.36
CA GLY A 58 4.94 -5.53 -2.42
C GLY A 58 5.49 -5.54 -3.84
N PHE A 59 5.89 -6.72 -4.33
CA PHE A 59 6.40 -6.86 -5.70
C PHE A 59 5.24 -6.99 -6.68
N ILE A 60 5.09 -5.95 -7.50
CA ILE A 60 3.98 -5.84 -8.46
C ILE A 60 4.53 -5.91 -9.87
N GLN A 61 3.89 -6.70 -10.71
CA GLN A 61 4.24 -6.85 -12.11
C GLN A 61 4.14 -5.49 -12.83
N SER A 62 5.16 -5.18 -13.63
CA SER A 62 5.23 -3.95 -14.40
C SER A 62 6.02 -4.20 -15.68
N ASN A 63 6.06 -3.21 -16.56
CA ASN A 63 6.91 -3.29 -17.76
C ASN A 63 8.38 -3.48 -17.40
N MET A 64 8.82 -2.97 -16.26
CA MET A 64 10.19 -3.17 -15.80
C MET A 64 10.44 -4.61 -15.37
N THR A 65 9.50 -5.23 -14.65
CA THR A 65 9.64 -6.61 -14.21
C THR A 65 9.56 -7.59 -15.39
N ASP A 66 8.80 -7.27 -16.43
CA ASP A 66 8.69 -8.10 -17.62
C ASP A 66 9.99 -8.17 -18.41
N LYS A 67 10.87 -7.19 -18.25
CA LYS A 67 12.20 -7.14 -18.89
C LYS A 67 13.28 -7.86 -18.07
N ILE A 68 12.97 -8.26 -16.85
CA ILE A 68 13.91 -8.96 -15.99
C ILE A 68 14.01 -10.42 -16.43
N VAL A 69 15.23 -10.98 -16.45
CA VAL A 69 15.44 -12.37 -16.83
C VAL A 69 14.74 -13.31 -15.84
N GLU A 70 14.32 -14.47 -16.34
CA GLU A 70 13.53 -15.43 -15.56
C GLU A 70 14.22 -15.90 -14.28
N SER A 71 15.54 -16.03 -14.28
CA SER A 71 16.31 -16.42 -13.10
C SER A 71 16.16 -15.40 -11.96
N ILE A 72 16.14 -14.10 -12.29
CA ILE A 72 15.95 -13.03 -11.30
C ILE A 72 14.50 -13.00 -10.84
N LYS A 73 13.53 -13.17 -11.75
CA LYS A 73 12.12 -13.29 -11.38
C LYS A 73 11.90 -14.43 -10.41
N ALA A 74 12.54 -15.58 -10.64
CA ALA A 74 12.43 -16.73 -9.76
C ALA A 74 12.94 -16.41 -8.35
N VAL A 75 14.03 -15.65 -8.22
CA VAL A 75 14.53 -15.19 -6.92
C VAL A 75 13.54 -14.28 -6.23
N LEU A 76 12.94 -13.33 -6.96
CA LEU A 76 11.94 -12.42 -6.40
C LEU A 76 10.71 -13.17 -5.92
N THR A 77 10.17 -14.07 -6.76
CA THR A 77 8.96 -14.83 -6.41
C THR A 77 9.21 -15.83 -5.30
N SER A 78 10.44 -16.31 -5.12
CA SER A 78 10.78 -17.21 -4.02
C SER A 78 10.61 -16.57 -2.64
N ARG A 79 10.63 -15.23 -2.56
CA ARG A 79 10.42 -14.48 -1.33
C ARG A 79 8.94 -14.27 -1.00
N ILE A 80 8.05 -14.62 -1.92
CA ILE A 80 6.61 -14.38 -1.79
C ILE A 80 5.94 -15.71 -1.50
N PRO A 81 5.28 -15.86 -0.33
CA PRO A 81 4.58 -17.10 0.00
C PRO A 81 3.60 -17.57 -1.08
N MET A 82 2.89 -16.65 -1.75
CA MET A 82 1.98 -17.00 -2.84
C MET A 82 2.71 -17.35 -4.14
N SER A 83 4.03 -17.21 -4.19
CA SER A 83 4.92 -17.62 -5.29
C SER A 83 4.64 -16.95 -6.62
N LYS A 84 4.09 -15.75 -6.60
CA LYS A 84 3.82 -14.96 -7.80
C LYS A 84 3.87 -13.47 -7.48
N LEU A 85 4.16 -12.67 -8.50
CA LEU A 85 4.07 -11.21 -8.40
C LEU A 85 2.59 -10.82 -8.34
N GLY A 86 2.29 -9.72 -7.64
CA GLY A 86 0.98 -9.12 -7.72
C GLY A 86 0.82 -8.37 -9.05
N THR A 87 -0.41 -7.98 -9.35
CA THR A 87 -0.74 -7.20 -10.54
C THR A 87 -1.17 -5.80 -10.14
N GLY A 88 -1.15 -4.87 -11.11
CA GLY A 88 -1.73 -3.54 -10.89
C GLY A 88 -3.20 -3.63 -10.49
N GLU A 89 -3.93 -4.62 -11.01
CA GLU A 89 -5.33 -4.85 -10.65
C GLU A 89 -5.49 -5.26 -9.18
N ASP A 90 -4.58 -6.08 -8.64
CA ASP A 90 -4.60 -6.42 -7.22
C ASP A 90 -4.51 -5.17 -6.35
N VAL A 91 -3.67 -4.22 -6.73
CA VAL A 91 -3.54 -2.94 -6.02
C VAL A 91 -4.77 -2.08 -6.23
N SER A 92 -5.24 -1.93 -7.46
CA SER A 92 -6.39 -1.06 -7.77
C SER A 92 -7.69 -1.56 -7.14
N ASN A 93 -7.89 -2.87 -7.04
CA ASN A 93 -9.04 -3.43 -6.35
C ASN A 93 -9.04 -3.04 -4.86
N THR A 94 -7.88 -3.03 -4.24
CA THR A 94 -7.73 -2.62 -2.83
C THR A 94 -8.02 -1.13 -2.68
N VAL A 95 -7.51 -0.30 -3.58
CA VAL A 95 -7.78 1.14 -3.59
C VAL A 95 -9.29 1.40 -3.79
N ALA A 96 -9.92 0.69 -4.71
CA ALA A 96 -11.35 0.83 -4.98
C ALA A 96 -12.18 0.50 -3.74
N PHE A 97 -11.84 -0.58 -3.02
CA PHE A 97 -12.52 -0.95 -1.79
C PHE A 97 -12.40 0.16 -0.74
N LEU A 98 -11.18 0.63 -0.47
CA LEU A 98 -10.96 1.68 0.53
C LEU A 98 -11.61 3.01 0.15
N SER A 99 -11.88 3.23 -1.12
CA SER A 99 -12.54 4.43 -1.64
C SER A 99 -14.05 4.34 -1.60
N SER A 100 -14.61 3.16 -1.29
CA SER A 100 -16.04 2.89 -1.33
C SER A 100 -16.72 3.14 0.00
N ASP A 101 -18.05 3.13 -0.03
CA ASP A 101 -18.87 3.21 1.19
C ASP A 101 -18.72 1.97 2.06
N ALA A 102 -18.36 0.82 1.47
CA ALA A 102 -18.11 -0.41 2.21
C ALA A 102 -16.96 -0.27 3.23
N ALA A 103 -16.05 0.69 3.00
CA ALA A 103 -14.93 0.95 3.90
C ALA A 103 -15.19 2.12 4.87
N SER A 104 -16.42 2.46 5.14
CA SER A 104 -16.79 3.66 5.91
C SER A 104 -16.31 3.64 7.37
N TYR A 105 -16.04 2.47 7.92
CA TYR A 105 -15.55 2.33 9.30
C TYR A 105 -14.07 1.98 9.39
N ILE A 106 -13.33 2.13 8.28
CA ILE A 106 -11.91 1.84 8.18
C ILE A 106 -11.16 3.15 7.98
N THR A 107 -10.31 3.52 8.92
CA THR A 107 -9.46 4.71 8.79
C THR A 107 -8.16 4.52 9.56
N GLY A 108 -7.09 5.14 9.10
CA GLY A 108 -5.76 5.04 9.71
C GLY A 108 -5.08 3.71 9.47
N GLN A 109 -5.59 2.88 8.58
CA GLN A 109 -5.08 1.53 8.34
C GLN A 109 -4.17 1.50 7.12
N THR A 110 -3.28 0.51 7.12
CA THR A 110 -2.49 0.16 5.95
C THR A 110 -2.88 -1.25 5.52
N LEU A 111 -3.38 -1.38 4.28
CA LEU A 111 -3.63 -2.67 3.68
C LEU A 111 -2.43 -3.11 2.87
N HIS A 112 -1.89 -4.26 3.22
CA HIS A 112 -0.73 -4.85 2.54
C HIS A 112 -1.20 -5.70 1.38
N VAL A 113 -0.59 -5.50 0.20
CA VAL A 113 -0.90 -6.24 -1.02
C VAL A 113 0.41 -6.83 -1.54
N ASN A 114 0.81 -7.99 -0.99
CA ASN A 114 2.16 -8.50 -1.19
C ASN A 114 2.28 -10.03 -1.24
N GLY A 115 1.17 -10.74 -1.32
CA GLY A 115 1.19 -12.21 -1.40
C GLY A 115 1.75 -12.90 -0.15
N GLY A 116 1.75 -12.22 0.98
CA GLY A 116 2.26 -12.76 2.24
C GLY A 116 3.73 -12.45 2.53
N MET A 117 4.38 -11.69 1.66
CA MET A 117 5.79 -11.35 1.82
C MET A 117 6.08 -10.60 3.11
N TYR A 118 5.16 -9.79 3.57
CA TYR A 118 5.23 -9.07 4.84
C TYR A 118 3.87 -9.12 5.51
N MET A 119 3.86 -9.44 6.79
CA MET A 119 2.65 -9.53 7.60
C MET A 119 2.81 -8.58 8.79
N GLY A 120 2.09 -7.47 8.72
CA GLY A 120 2.21 -6.44 9.74
C GLY A 120 0.89 -5.97 10.33
#